data_e6ae97fe21046da7e3fbe7085dd4bbad
#
_entry.id   e6ae97fe21046da7e3fbe7085dd4bbad
#
_cell.length_a   1.000
_cell.length_b   1.000
_cell.length_c   1.000
_cell.angle_alpha   90.00
_cell.angle_beta   90.00
_cell.angle_gamma   90.00
#
_symmetry.space_group_name_H-M   'P 1'
#
loop_
_entity.id
_entity.type
_entity.pdbx_description
1 polymer ?
#
loop_
_entity_poly.entity_id
_entity_poly.type
_entity_poly.pdbx_seq_one_letter_code
_entity_poly.pdbx_strand_id
1 'polypeptide(L)'
;VVVIGGDGSFRGARDLSERGIPCVGIPGTIDNDIACCDYTIGYDTCLNTIMEMVDRIRDTTESHERCSVIEVMGRRAGYLALNAGIAVGATAILIPEIDFDIEKHVIDRMRRTQKTGKVHFLIIVAEGCNVDVEELAKTIQAKTGVESRSTVLGHVQRGGSPTARDRVMASRMGNYAVKKLLMNNIGNRVVAAQKEEIVDYDIFEALNMKKSIDLALYDVAHEISI
;
A
#
# COMPACT_ATOMS: atom_id res chain seq x y z
N VAL A 1 -13.62 14.68 20.67
CA VAL A 1 -14.02 14.23 19.32
C VAL A 1 -13.14 13.04 18.92
N VAL A 2 -13.73 12.00 18.29
CA VAL A 2 -12.95 10.93 17.64
C VAL A 2 -12.92 11.22 16.15
N VAL A 3 -11.71 11.20 15.58
CA VAL A 3 -11.48 11.43 14.15
C VAL A 3 -10.87 10.18 13.54
N ILE A 4 -11.63 9.52 12.66
CA ILE A 4 -11.18 8.31 11.95
C ILE A 4 -10.80 8.71 10.54
N GLY A 5 -9.53 8.47 10.14
CA GLY A 5 -9.09 8.82 8.79
C GLY A 5 -7.57 8.75 8.62
N GLY A 6 -7.09 9.35 7.54
CA GLY A 6 -5.67 9.44 7.19
C GLY A 6 -5.01 10.76 7.61
N ASP A 7 -3.85 11.05 7.02
CA ASP A 7 -3.02 12.22 7.33
C ASP A 7 -3.80 13.55 7.29
N GLY A 8 -4.60 13.78 6.26
CA GLY A 8 -5.41 15.01 6.15
C GLY A 8 -6.41 15.16 7.29
N SER A 9 -7.04 14.06 7.73
CA SER A 9 -7.98 14.08 8.85
C SER A 9 -7.28 14.38 10.17
N PHE A 10 -6.05 13.89 10.37
CA PHE A 10 -5.26 14.17 11.57
C PHE A 10 -4.75 15.61 11.62
N ARG A 11 -4.43 16.20 10.46
CA ARG A 11 -4.14 17.65 10.39
C ARG A 11 -5.34 18.48 10.82
N GLY A 12 -6.55 18.12 10.36
CA GLY A 12 -7.80 18.74 10.83
C GLY A 12 -8.05 18.52 12.33
N ALA A 13 -7.79 17.32 12.84
CA ALA A 13 -7.88 17.03 14.27
C ALA A 13 -6.89 17.85 15.11
N ARG A 14 -5.65 18.06 14.62
CA ARG A 14 -4.68 18.95 15.22
C ARG A 14 -5.21 20.38 15.27
N ASP A 15 -5.73 20.90 14.16
CA ASP A 15 -6.24 22.27 14.09
C ASP A 15 -7.45 22.50 15.03
N LEU A 16 -8.25 21.46 15.27
CA LEU A 16 -9.30 21.47 16.30
C LEU A 16 -8.70 21.47 17.72
N SER A 17 -7.66 20.65 17.94
CA SER A 17 -6.96 20.57 19.22
C SER A 17 -6.32 21.89 19.62
N GLU A 18 -5.74 22.63 18.66
CA GLU A 18 -5.20 23.99 18.85
C GLU A 18 -6.27 25.00 19.29
N ARG A 19 -7.53 24.76 18.91
CA ARG A 19 -8.69 25.57 19.32
C ARG A 19 -9.36 25.09 20.60
N GLY A 20 -8.70 24.19 21.36
CA GLY A 20 -9.18 23.68 22.64
C GLY A 20 -10.25 22.59 22.54
N ILE A 21 -10.45 21.99 21.37
CA ILE A 21 -11.36 20.85 21.17
C ILE A 21 -10.56 19.55 21.24
N PRO A 22 -10.63 18.77 22.34
CA PRO A 22 -9.85 17.54 22.47
C PRO A 22 -10.22 16.53 21.39
N CYS A 23 -9.22 16.07 20.62
CA CYS A 23 -9.40 15.09 19.57
C CYS A 23 -8.61 13.80 19.84
N VAL A 24 -9.14 12.67 19.42
CA VAL A 24 -8.46 11.37 19.37
C VAL A 24 -8.54 10.85 17.95
N GLY A 25 -7.39 10.73 17.30
CA GLY A 25 -7.27 10.17 15.94
C GLY A 25 -7.19 8.65 15.95
N ILE A 26 -7.88 8.00 15.02
CA ILE A 26 -7.77 6.56 14.74
C ILE A 26 -7.41 6.39 13.26
N PRO A 27 -6.30 5.72 12.91
CA PRO A 27 -5.84 5.61 11.53
C PRO A 27 -6.72 4.67 10.71
N GLY A 28 -7.49 5.25 9.78
CA GLY A 28 -8.38 4.57 8.84
C GLY A 28 -8.05 5.03 7.42
N THR A 29 -7.09 4.37 6.80
CA THR A 29 -6.65 4.61 5.41
C THR A 29 -6.06 3.33 4.83
N ILE A 30 -6.25 3.12 3.52
CA ILE A 30 -5.66 1.99 2.79
C ILE A 30 -4.17 2.19 2.52
N ASP A 31 -3.66 3.43 2.55
CA ASP A 31 -2.31 3.78 2.09
C ASP A 31 -1.20 3.32 3.05
N ASN A 32 -1.54 3.04 4.32
CA ASN A 32 -0.62 2.69 5.40
C ASN A 32 0.54 3.69 5.59
N ASP A 33 0.27 4.97 5.29
CA ASP A 33 1.25 6.07 5.26
C ASP A 33 1.31 6.89 6.56
N ILE A 34 0.57 6.48 7.61
CA ILE A 34 0.59 7.14 8.91
C ILE A 34 1.86 6.76 9.67
N ALA A 35 2.75 7.74 9.88
CA ALA A 35 4.11 7.49 10.31
C ALA A 35 4.24 6.85 11.71
N CYS A 36 3.37 7.19 12.65
CA CYS A 36 3.37 6.63 14.00
C CYS A 36 2.73 5.22 14.08
N CYS A 37 2.23 4.67 12.98
CA CYS A 37 1.43 3.45 12.98
C CYS A 37 1.98 2.42 11.99
N ASP A 38 2.20 1.18 12.44
CA ASP A 38 2.65 0.09 11.57
C ASP A 38 1.51 -0.42 10.67
N TYR A 39 0.27 -0.30 11.15
CA TYR A 39 -0.90 -0.85 10.49
C TYR A 39 -2.09 0.11 10.57
N THR A 40 -2.63 0.52 9.43
CA THR A 40 -3.83 1.35 9.34
C THR A 40 -5.05 0.52 8.98
N ILE A 41 -6.22 0.84 9.56
CA ILE A 41 -7.47 0.14 9.30
C ILE A 41 -7.86 0.34 7.83
N GLY A 42 -8.13 -0.76 7.14
CA GLY A 42 -8.45 -0.81 5.71
C GLY A 42 -7.30 -1.28 4.81
N TYR A 43 -6.07 -1.27 5.31
CA TYR A 43 -4.90 -1.68 4.55
C TYR A 43 -4.94 -3.15 4.12
N ASP A 44 -5.22 -4.06 5.05
CA ASP A 44 -5.31 -5.50 4.78
C ASP A 44 -6.48 -5.84 3.83
N THR A 45 -7.61 -5.17 4.00
CA THR A 45 -8.77 -5.30 3.08
C THR A 45 -8.39 -4.87 1.66
N CYS A 46 -7.66 -3.77 1.52
CA CYS A 46 -7.18 -3.29 0.24
C CYS A 46 -6.20 -4.28 -0.41
N LEU A 47 -5.25 -4.82 0.35
CA LEU A 47 -4.33 -5.86 -0.14
C LEU A 47 -5.08 -7.08 -0.67
N ASN A 48 -6.10 -7.57 0.06
CA ASN A 48 -6.91 -8.70 -0.39
C ASN A 48 -7.69 -8.37 -1.68
N THR A 49 -8.22 -7.14 -1.79
CA THR A 49 -8.88 -6.69 -3.02
C THR A 49 -7.90 -6.64 -4.19
N ILE A 50 -6.69 -6.12 -4.00
CA ILE A 50 -5.66 -6.09 -5.04
C ILE A 50 -5.31 -7.51 -5.47
N MET A 51 -5.05 -8.43 -4.53
CA MET A 51 -4.74 -9.83 -4.84
C MET A 51 -5.84 -10.49 -5.67
N GLU A 52 -7.10 -10.34 -5.27
CA GLU A 52 -8.24 -10.89 -6.01
C GLU A 52 -8.29 -10.36 -7.46
N MET A 53 -8.09 -9.06 -7.64
CA MET A 53 -8.09 -8.46 -8.98
C MET A 53 -6.89 -8.91 -9.82
N VAL A 54 -5.70 -8.99 -9.21
CA VAL A 54 -4.48 -9.44 -9.91
C VAL A 54 -4.57 -10.91 -10.29
N ASP A 55 -5.14 -11.77 -9.45
CA ASP A 55 -5.33 -13.19 -9.78
C ASP A 55 -6.25 -13.36 -10.98
N ARG A 56 -7.34 -12.59 -11.07
CA ARG A 56 -8.21 -12.57 -12.27
C ARG A 56 -7.48 -12.08 -13.53
N ILE A 57 -6.59 -11.09 -13.39
CA ILE A 57 -5.76 -10.60 -14.50
C ILE A 57 -4.70 -11.63 -14.87
N ARG A 58 -4.15 -12.34 -13.89
CA ARG A 58 -3.16 -13.42 -14.10
C ARG A 58 -3.69 -14.52 -15.00
N ASP A 59 -4.91 -15.00 -14.77
CA ASP A 59 -5.51 -16.08 -15.57
C ASP A 59 -5.48 -15.76 -17.08
N THR A 60 -5.85 -14.53 -17.43
CA THR A 60 -5.80 -14.08 -18.83
C THR A 60 -4.38 -13.76 -19.30
N THR A 61 -3.51 -13.26 -18.42
CA THR A 61 -2.10 -12.97 -18.72
C THR A 61 -1.33 -14.25 -19.04
N GLU A 62 -1.55 -15.31 -18.28
CA GLU A 62 -0.93 -16.61 -18.44
C GLU A 62 -1.43 -17.30 -19.72
N SER A 63 -2.74 -17.38 -19.93
CA SER A 63 -3.34 -18.04 -21.09
C SER A 63 -2.95 -17.43 -22.45
N HIS A 64 -2.52 -16.17 -22.46
CA HIS A 64 -2.09 -15.46 -23.67
C HIS A 64 -0.59 -15.17 -23.70
N GLU A 65 0.18 -15.66 -22.72
CA GLU A 65 1.65 -15.43 -22.62
C GLU A 65 2.03 -13.94 -22.66
N ARG A 66 1.32 -13.12 -21.88
CA ARG A 66 1.44 -11.66 -21.89
C ARG A 66 2.21 -11.10 -20.67
N CYS A 67 2.44 -9.80 -20.73
CA CYS A 67 2.82 -8.99 -19.57
C CYS A 67 1.65 -8.08 -19.17
N SER A 68 1.25 -8.11 -17.91
CA SER A 68 0.30 -7.18 -17.34
C SER A 68 1.01 -6.17 -16.44
N VAL A 69 0.86 -4.88 -16.77
CA VAL A 69 1.33 -3.74 -15.98
C VAL A 69 0.14 -3.22 -15.19
N ILE A 70 0.19 -3.33 -13.87
CA ILE A 70 -0.95 -3.08 -13.00
C ILE A 70 -0.62 -1.94 -12.04
N GLU A 71 -1.38 -0.84 -12.14
CA GLU A 71 -1.25 0.28 -11.22
C GLU A 71 -2.14 0.07 -10.01
N VAL A 72 -1.55 0.27 -8.82
CA VAL A 72 -2.23 0.21 -7.54
C VAL A 72 -2.15 1.55 -6.81
N MET A 73 -3.14 1.82 -5.96
CA MET A 73 -3.18 3.01 -5.11
C MET A 73 -2.07 2.98 -4.05
N GLY A 74 -2.02 3.96 -3.18
CA GLY A 74 -1.05 4.13 -2.10
C GLY A 74 -0.61 5.58 -1.97
N ARG A 75 -1.19 6.48 -2.77
CA ARG A 75 -0.90 7.91 -2.77
C ARG A 75 0.58 8.18 -3.10
N ARG A 76 1.39 8.54 -2.11
CA ARG A 76 2.83 8.81 -2.25
C ARG A 76 3.70 7.72 -1.66
N ALA A 77 3.11 6.59 -1.29
CA ALA A 77 3.79 5.49 -0.60
C ALA A 77 3.61 4.17 -1.35
N GLY A 78 4.65 3.36 -1.36
CA GLY A 78 4.69 2.07 -2.05
C GLY A 78 4.25 0.87 -1.22
N TYR A 79 3.66 1.06 -0.03
CA TYR A 79 3.32 -0.06 0.86
C TYR A 79 2.35 -1.06 0.23
N LEU A 80 1.30 -0.58 -0.45
CA LEU A 80 0.34 -1.44 -1.16
C LEU A 80 1.03 -2.18 -2.31
N ALA A 81 1.77 -1.46 -3.15
CA ALA A 81 2.46 -2.05 -4.29
C ALA A 81 3.48 -3.11 -3.87
N LEU A 82 4.28 -2.83 -2.83
CA LEU A 82 5.30 -3.76 -2.35
C LEU A 82 4.67 -5.04 -1.79
N ASN A 83 3.73 -4.91 -0.86
CA ASN A 83 3.15 -6.08 -0.20
C ASN A 83 2.26 -6.89 -1.16
N ALA A 84 1.43 -6.23 -1.98
CA ALA A 84 0.64 -6.91 -2.99
C ALA A 84 1.53 -7.57 -4.04
N GLY A 85 2.58 -6.87 -4.51
CA GLY A 85 3.50 -7.40 -5.52
C GLY A 85 4.22 -8.67 -5.05
N ILE A 86 4.64 -8.73 -3.77
CA ILE A 86 5.20 -9.95 -3.16
C ILE A 86 4.14 -11.04 -3.11
N ALA A 87 2.96 -10.73 -2.60
CA ALA A 87 1.87 -11.69 -2.41
C ALA A 87 1.42 -12.34 -3.73
N VAL A 88 1.45 -11.59 -4.83
CA VAL A 88 1.08 -12.09 -6.16
C VAL A 88 2.28 -12.59 -6.98
N GLY A 89 3.49 -12.60 -6.45
CA GLY A 89 4.70 -13.05 -7.16
C GLY A 89 5.00 -12.20 -8.40
N ALA A 90 4.91 -10.87 -8.28
CA ALA A 90 5.18 -9.95 -9.38
C ALA A 90 6.63 -10.07 -9.87
N THR A 91 6.83 -9.98 -11.18
CA THR A 91 8.16 -9.99 -11.79
C THR A 91 8.96 -8.73 -11.47
N ALA A 92 8.27 -7.58 -11.38
CA ALA A 92 8.86 -6.32 -10.92
C ALA A 92 7.82 -5.51 -10.13
N ILE A 93 8.31 -4.73 -9.17
CA ILE A 93 7.51 -3.85 -8.34
C ILE A 93 8.17 -2.47 -8.38
N LEU A 94 7.42 -1.46 -8.81
CA LEU A 94 7.88 -0.08 -8.86
C LEU A 94 7.21 0.72 -7.73
N ILE A 95 8.02 1.35 -6.89
CA ILE A 95 7.58 2.13 -5.73
C ILE A 95 8.28 3.48 -5.70
N PRO A 96 7.62 4.54 -5.21
CA PRO A 96 8.18 5.90 -5.24
C PRO A 96 9.36 6.12 -4.30
N GLU A 97 9.57 5.24 -3.31
CA GLU A 97 10.67 5.34 -2.35
C GLU A 97 12.03 4.92 -2.93
N ILE A 98 12.06 4.30 -4.09
CA ILE A 98 13.27 3.78 -4.73
C ILE A 98 13.37 4.34 -6.14
N ASP A 99 14.51 4.94 -6.46
CA ASP A 99 14.83 5.32 -7.83
C ASP A 99 14.93 4.07 -8.70
N PHE A 100 14.17 4.02 -9.76
CA PHE A 100 14.15 2.88 -10.67
C PHE A 100 14.48 3.28 -12.11
N ASP A 101 15.16 2.38 -12.80
CA ASP A 101 15.43 2.41 -14.22
C ASP A 101 14.63 1.28 -14.89
N ILE A 102 13.79 1.64 -15.86
CA ILE A 102 12.89 0.69 -16.52
C ILE A 102 13.69 -0.43 -17.22
N GLU A 103 14.82 -0.11 -17.85
CA GLU A 103 15.64 -1.13 -18.51
C GLU A 103 16.15 -2.16 -17.49
N LYS A 104 16.77 -1.69 -16.42
CA LYS A 104 17.39 -2.53 -15.40
C LYS A 104 16.36 -3.27 -14.55
N HIS A 105 15.33 -2.55 -14.06
CA HIS A 105 14.42 -3.07 -13.04
C HIS A 105 13.21 -3.82 -13.61
N VAL A 106 12.90 -3.62 -14.89
CA VAL A 106 11.78 -4.29 -15.56
C VAL A 106 12.28 -5.15 -16.73
N ILE A 107 12.89 -4.55 -17.75
CA ILE A 107 13.20 -5.25 -18.99
C ILE A 107 14.22 -6.36 -18.80
N ASP A 108 15.33 -6.07 -18.13
CA ASP A 108 16.39 -7.07 -17.88
C ASP A 108 15.91 -8.20 -16.94
N ARG A 109 14.98 -7.88 -16.03
CA ARG A 109 14.36 -8.91 -15.17
C ARG A 109 13.47 -9.82 -16.02
N MET A 110 12.60 -9.27 -16.85
CA MET A 110 11.77 -10.06 -17.76
C MET A 110 12.64 -10.96 -18.64
N ARG A 111 13.70 -10.41 -19.26
CA ARG A 111 14.63 -11.19 -20.09
C ARG A 111 15.31 -12.33 -19.34
N ARG A 112 15.70 -12.09 -18.07
CA ARG A 112 16.27 -13.15 -17.20
C ARG A 112 15.25 -14.23 -16.88
N THR A 113 14.06 -13.83 -16.50
CA THR A 113 12.97 -14.74 -16.16
C THR A 113 12.47 -15.52 -17.38
N GLN A 114 12.46 -14.94 -18.58
CA GLN A 114 12.19 -15.67 -19.83
C GLN A 114 13.14 -16.85 -20.05
N LYS A 115 14.42 -16.72 -19.66
CA LYS A 115 15.41 -17.81 -19.80
C LYS A 115 15.11 -19.00 -18.88
N THR A 116 14.29 -18.84 -17.84
CA THR A 116 13.84 -19.95 -16.98
C THR A 116 12.58 -20.64 -17.53
N GLY A 117 12.07 -20.18 -18.66
CA GLY A 117 10.86 -20.74 -19.30
C GLY A 117 9.56 -20.05 -18.91
N LYS A 118 9.60 -18.99 -18.12
CA LYS A 118 8.40 -18.20 -17.77
C LYS A 118 7.96 -17.37 -18.97
N VAL A 119 6.69 -17.47 -19.30
CA VAL A 119 6.10 -16.83 -20.50
C VAL A 119 5.12 -15.71 -20.17
N HIS A 120 4.71 -15.56 -18.92
CA HIS A 120 3.81 -14.50 -18.47
C HIS A 120 4.45 -13.64 -17.36
N PHE A 121 4.11 -12.35 -17.29
CA PHE A 121 4.75 -11.40 -16.40
C PHE A 121 3.73 -10.47 -15.76
N LEU A 122 3.93 -10.20 -14.48
CA LEU A 122 3.15 -9.21 -13.71
C LEU A 122 4.08 -8.12 -13.23
N ILE A 123 3.77 -6.88 -13.55
CA ILE A 123 4.49 -5.69 -13.09
C ILE A 123 3.52 -4.88 -12.24
N ILE A 124 3.84 -4.68 -10.98
CA ILE A 124 3.03 -3.86 -10.07
C ILE A 124 3.67 -2.47 -9.95
N VAL A 125 2.88 -1.44 -10.15
CA VAL A 125 3.31 -0.04 -10.12
C VAL A 125 2.48 0.73 -9.09
N ALA A 126 3.14 1.39 -8.13
CA ALA A 126 2.46 2.32 -7.23
C ALA A 126 2.09 3.61 -7.97
N GLU A 127 0.88 4.13 -7.79
CA GLU A 127 0.44 5.40 -8.39
C GLU A 127 1.40 6.56 -8.09
N GLY A 128 2.06 6.52 -6.92
CA GLY A 128 3.04 7.52 -6.49
C GLY A 128 4.33 7.58 -7.31
N CYS A 129 4.59 6.58 -8.16
CA CYS A 129 5.72 6.60 -9.11
C CYS A 129 5.55 7.62 -10.23
N ASN A 130 4.33 8.13 -10.46
CA ASN A 130 3.99 9.01 -11.57
C ASN A 130 4.43 8.47 -12.96
N VAL A 131 4.31 7.17 -13.14
CA VAL A 131 4.60 6.48 -14.40
C VAL A 131 3.30 6.32 -15.18
N ASP A 132 3.31 6.69 -16.45
CA ASP A 132 2.23 6.32 -17.35
C ASP A 132 2.33 4.82 -17.67
N VAL A 133 1.43 4.04 -17.05
CA VAL A 133 1.46 2.57 -17.17
C VAL A 133 1.09 2.08 -18.57
N GLU A 134 0.37 2.88 -19.36
CA GLU A 134 0.09 2.56 -20.76
C GLU A 134 1.35 2.69 -21.61
N GLU A 135 2.09 3.79 -21.44
CA GLU A 135 3.38 4.01 -22.12
C GLU A 135 4.45 3.00 -21.65
N LEU A 136 4.42 2.64 -20.37
CA LEU A 136 5.28 1.58 -19.84
C LEU A 136 4.98 0.23 -20.52
N ALA A 137 3.72 -0.14 -20.66
CA ALA A 137 3.33 -1.37 -21.35
C ALA A 137 3.79 -1.40 -22.82
N LYS A 138 3.63 -0.27 -23.56
CA LYS A 138 4.13 -0.14 -24.93
C LYS A 138 5.66 -0.28 -25.00
N THR A 139 6.37 0.33 -24.05
CA THR A 139 7.83 0.25 -23.95
C THR A 139 8.29 -1.18 -23.70
N ILE A 140 7.65 -1.88 -22.77
CA ILE A 140 7.94 -3.29 -22.47
C ILE A 140 7.73 -4.15 -23.73
N GLN A 141 6.59 -4.01 -24.40
CA GLN A 141 6.30 -4.74 -25.62
C GLN A 141 7.33 -4.49 -26.71
N ALA A 142 7.70 -3.24 -26.95
CA ALA A 142 8.70 -2.88 -27.96
C ALA A 142 10.10 -3.47 -27.68
N LYS A 143 10.49 -3.55 -26.40
CA LYS A 143 11.84 -4.00 -25.99
C LYS A 143 11.96 -5.51 -25.76
N THR A 144 10.87 -6.19 -25.43
CA THR A 144 10.89 -7.62 -25.09
C THR A 144 10.21 -8.51 -26.14
N GLY A 145 9.38 -7.93 -27.00
CA GLY A 145 8.50 -8.66 -27.91
C GLY A 145 7.28 -9.32 -27.25
N VAL A 146 7.14 -9.20 -25.91
CA VAL A 146 6.00 -9.75 -25.17
C VAL A 146 4.82 -8.79 -25.27
N GLU A 147 3.66 -9.27 -25.72
CA GLU A 147 2.45 -8.46 -25.74
C GLU A 147 2.14 -7.95 -24.32
N SER A 148 2.00 -6.64 -24.15
CA SER A 148 1.87 -6.03 -22.85
C SER A 148 0.60 -5.19 -22.74
N ARG A 149 -0.10 -5.28 -21.63
CA ARG A 149 -1.34 -4.56 -21.33
C ARG A 149 -1.24 -3.86 -19.99
N SER A 150 -1.81 -2.67 -19.91
CA SER A 150 -1.92 -1.91 -18.66
C SER A 150 -3.31 -2.06 -18.06
N THR A 151 -3.39 -2.01 -16.73
CA THR A 151 -4.63 -1.97 -15.97
C THR A 151 -4.44 -1.05 -14.76
N VAL A 152 -5.28 -0.02 -14.65
CA VAL A 152 -5.36 0.83 -13.47
C VAL A 152 -6.49 0.31 -12.60
N LEU A 153 -6.19 -0.25 -11.42
CA LEU A 153 -7.23 -0.79 -10.53
C LEU A 153 -8.14 0.30 -9.97
N GLY A 154 -7.59 1.48 -9.67
CA GLY A 154 -8.36 2.64 -9.24
C GLY A 154 -9.18 2.40 -7.98
N HIS A 155 -10.39 2.98 -7.94
CA HIS A 155 -11.22 3.07 -6.74
C HIS A 155 -11.82 1.75 -6.25
N VAL A 156 -11.78 0.65 -7.01
CA VAL A 156 -12.22 -0.67 -6.51
C VAL A 156 -11.43 -1.09 -5.27
N GLN A 157 -10.19 -0.60 -5.14
CA GLN A 157 -9.32 -0.84 -4.00
C GLN A 157 -9.83 -0.22 -2.68
N ARG A 158 -10.75 0.74 -2.75
CA ARG A 158 -11.36 1.40 -1.58
C ARG A 158 -12.64 0.71 -1.10
N GLY A 159 -13.06 -0.34 -1.78
CA GLY A 159 -14.26 -1.11 -1.47
C GLY A 159 -13.97 -2.49 -0.90
N GLY A 160 -15.02 -3.28 -0.78
CA GLY A 160 -14.95 -4.68 -0.34
C GLY A 160 -15.38 -4.88 1.11
N SER A 161 -15.52 -6.16 1.49
CA SER A 161 -15.81 -6.54 2.88
C SER A 161 -14.54 -6.50 3.72
N PRO A 162 -14.54 -5.80 4.87
CA PRO A 162 -13.38 -5.75 5.75
C PRO A 162 -12.95 -7.15 6.18
N THR A 163 -11.64 -7.40 6.13
CA THR A 163 -11.05 -8.65 6.62
C THR A 163 -11.21 -8.80 8.13
N ALA A 164 -11.04 -10.01 8.64
CA ALA A 164 -11.04 -10.23 10.09
C ALA A 164 -9.98 -9.38 10.80
N ARG A 165 -8.81 -9.20 10.19
CA ARG A 165 -7.72 -8.38 10.72
C ARG A 165 -8.15 -6.93 10.89
N ASP A 166 -8.71 -6.31 9.86
CA ASP A 166 -9.20 -4.93 9.92
C ASP A 166 -10.32 -4.76 10.96
N ARG A 167 -11.25 -5.70 11.05
CA ARG A 167 -12.36 -5.65 12.03
C ARG A 167 -11.84 -5.74 13.47
N VAL A 168 -10.92 -6.64 13.75
CA VAL A 168 -10.31 -6.79 15.07
C VAL A 168 -9.49 -5.56 15.42
N MET A 169 -8.69 -5.04 14.48
CA MET A 169 -7.87 -3.86 14.71
C MET A 169 -8.74 -2.61 14.97
N ALA A 170 -9.79 -2.42 14.20
CA ALA A 170 -10.75 -1.33 14.41
C ALA A 170 -11.39 -1.40 15.80
N SER A 171 -11.78 -2.60 16.25
CA SER A 171 -12.36 -2.81 17.58
C SER A 171 -11.36 -2.52 18.69
N ARG A 172 -10.10 -2.98 18.55
CA ARG A 172 -9.03 -2.72 19.53
C ARG A 172 -8.71 -1.23 19.63
N MET A 173 -8.52 -0.56 18.50
CA MET A 173 -8.20 0.88 18.47
C MET A 173 -9.37 1.71 19.00
N GLY A 174 -10.61 1.40 18.63
CA GLY A 174 -11.80 2.09 19.14
C GLY A 174 -11.97 1.91 20.65
N ASN A 175 -11.80 0.69 21.15
CA ASN A 175 -11.85 0.43 22.60
C ASN A 175 -10.75 1.20 23.36
N TYR A 176 -9.52 1.25 22.81
CA TYR A 176 -8.42 1.98 23.41
C TYR A 176 -8.72 3.50 23.44
N ALA A 177 -9.18 4.07 22.32
CA ALA A 177 -9.55 5.46 22.21
C ALA A 177 -10.59 5.87 23.27
N VAL A 178 -11.60 5.04 23.49
CA VAL A 178 -12.65 5.35 24.48
C VAL A 178 -12.15 5.12 25.91
N LYS A 179 -11.72 3.88 26.23
CA LYS A 179 -11.42 3.51 27.62
C LYS A 179 -10.15 4.14 28.18
N LYS A 180 -9.09 4.22 27.38
CA LYS A 180 -7.80 4.73 27.84
C LYS A 180 -7.69 6.25 27.76
N LEU A 181 -8.31 6.86 26.72
CA LEU A 181 -8.15 8.27 26.44
C LEU A 181 -9.40 9.08 26.86
N LEU A 182 -10.53 8.90 26.20
CA LEU A 182 -11.70 9.75 26.41
C LEU A 182 -12.29 9.65 27.83
N MET A 183 -12.40 8.44 28.39
CA MET A 183 -12.90 8.26 29.76
C MET A 183 -11.97 8.83 30.84
N ASN A 184 -10.70 9.06 30.52
CA ASN A 184 -9.71 9.69 31.39
C ASN A 184 -9.47 11.17 31.04
N ASN A 185 -10.32 11.78 30.20
CA ASN A 185 -10.19 13.15 29.71
C ASN A 185 -8.85 13.44 28.99
N ILE A 186 -8.26 12.44 28.37
CA ILE A 186 -7.04 12.58 27.58
C ILE A 186 -7.45 12.81 26.12
N GLY A 187 -7.09 13.96 25.59
CA GLY A 187 -7.29 14.33 24.19
C GLY A 187 -5.98 14.61 23.47
N ASN A 188 -6.09 15.07 22.24
CA ASN A 188 -4.96 15.46 21.38
C ASN A 188 -3.98 14.29 21.13
N ARG A 189 -4.55 13.10 20.95
CA ARG A 189 -3.79 11.85 20.75
C ARG A 189 -4.14 11.21 19.42
N VAL A 190 -3.19 10.45 18.89
CA VAL A 190 -3.39 9.51 17.78
C VAL A 190 -3.16 8.10 18.31
N VAL A 191 -4.17 7.24 18.19
CA VAL A 191 -4.04 5.81 18.49
C VAL A 191 -3.27 5.15 17.34
N ALA A 192 -2.37 4.25 17.67
CA ALA A 192 -1.54 3.55 16.69
C ALA A 192 -1.40 2.06 17.05
N ALA A 193 -1.22 1.24 16.03
CA ALA A 193 -0.73 -0.13 16.20
C ALA A 193 0.79 -0.12 16.03
N GLN A 194 1.51 -0.65 17.00
CA GLN A 194 2.94 -0.93 16.89
C GLN A 194 3.19 -2.38 17.26
N LYS A 195 3.69 -3.15 16.31
CA LYS A 195 3.80 -4.61 16.42
C LYS A 195 2.42 -5.20 16.79
N GLU A 196 2.31 -5.84 17.95
CA GLU A 196 1.05 -6.43 18.43
C GLU A 196 0.30 -5.56 19.46
N GLU A 197 0.84 -4.38 19.78
CA GLU A 197 0.29 -3.50 20.82
C GLU A 197 -0.48 -2.31 20.22
N ILE A 198 -1.46 -1.83 20.99
CA ILE A 198 -2.12 -0.55 20.72
C ILE A 198 -1.51 0.48 21.67
N VAL A 199 -0.95 1.51 21.09
CA VAL A 199 -0.30 2.64 21.76
C VAL A 199 -0.94 3.95 21.32
N ASP A 200 -0.51 5.06 21.90
CA ASP A 200 -0.92 6.39 21.44
C ASP A 200 0.24 7.39 21.50
N TYR A 201 0.16 8.37 20.63
CA TYR A 201 1.11 9.46 20.53
C TYR A 201 0.41 10.81 20.66
N ASP A 202 1.12 11.81 21.12
CA ASP A 202 0.67 13.19 20.96
C ASP A 202 0.45 13.50 19.48
N ILE A 203 -0.65 14.20 19.15
CA ILE A 203 -1.02 14.44 17.75
C ILE A 203 0.00 15.31 17.01
N PHE A 204 0.66 16.24 17.71
CA PHE A 204 1.69 17.10 17.13
C PHE A 204 2.97 16.32 16.86
N GLU A 205 3.35 15.42 17.77
CA GLU A 205 4.48 14.50 17.57
C GLU A 205 4.21 13.53 16.44
N ALA A 206 3.04 12.87 16.43
CA ALA A 206 2.64 11.87 15.43
C ALA A 206 2.72 12.42 13.99
N LEU A 207 2.29 13.67 13.78
CA LEU A 207 2.31 14.32 12.47
C LEU A 207 3.72 14.74 12.01
N ASN A 208 4.70 14.77 12.90
CA ASN A 208 6.09 15.11 12.59
C ASN A 208 6.98 13.86 12.42
N MET A 209 6.47 12.68 12.75
CA MET A 209 7.19 11.42 12.54
C MET A 209 7.40 11.13 11.06
N LYS A 210 8.39 10.29 10.78
CA LYS A 210 8.66 9.78 9.42
C LYS A 210 8.57 8.26 9.45
N LYS A 211 8.01 7.70 8.39
CA LYS A 211 7.93 6.26 8.14
C LYS A 211 8.73 5.95 6.88
N SER A 212 9.55 4.93 6.94
CA SER A 212 10.28 4.41 5.79
C SER A 212 9.74 3.06 5.39
N ILE A 213 9.82 2.76 4.11
CA ILE A 213 9.49 1.42 3.62
C ILE A 213 10.57 0.42 4.03
N ASP A 214 10.19 -0.83 4.20
CA ASP A 214 11.13 -1.91 4.52
C ASP A 214 11.89 -2.31 3.25
N LEU A 215 13.15 -1.89 3.15
CA LEU A 215 14.02 -2.20 2.02
C LEU A 215 14.42 -3.68 2.00
N ALA A 216 14.51 -4.34 3.16
CA ALA A 216 14.80 -5.78 3.21
C ALA A 216 13.64 -6.57 2.60
N LEU A 217 12.40 -6.14 2.83
CA LEU A 217 11.22 -6.72 2.18
C LEU A 217 11.24 -6.49 0.66
N TYR A 218 11.72 -5.35 0.21
CA TYR A 218 11.90 -5.07 -1.22
C TYR A 218 12.95 -5.99 -1.85
N ASP A 219 14.04 -6.28 -1.16
CA ASP A 219 15.07 -7.23 -1.61
C ASP A 219 14.50 -8.65 -1.73
N VAL A 220 13.69 -9.10 -0.75
CA VAL A 220 12.96 -10.37 -0.82
C VAL A 220 12.10 -10.45 -2.09
N ALA A 221 11.36 -9.38 -2.41
CA ALA A 221 10.56 -9.33 -3.64
C ALA A 221 11.41 -9.56 -4.89
N HIS A 222 12.64 -9.07 -4.88
CA HIS A 222 13.59 -9.26 -5.97
C HIS A 222 14.13 -10.69 -6.06
N GLU A 223 14.32 -11.36 -4.95
CA GLU A 223 14.86 -12.72 -4.88
C GLU A 223 13.85 -13.78 -5.32
N ILE A 224 12.58 -13.63 -4.92
CA ILE A 224 11.54 -14.64 -5.18
C ILE A 224 10.85 -14.50 -6.54
N SER A 225 11.10 -13.44 -7.30
CA SER A 225 10.40 -13.13 -8.56
C SER A 225 11.01 -13.80 -9.81
N ILE A 226 11.74 -14.87 -9.64
CA ILE A 226 12.47 -15.60 -10.70
C ILE A 226 11.55 -16.59 -11.41
#